data_7b67bc6316268d9a8711c7ab745554f6
#
_entry.id   7b67bc6316268d9a8711c7ab745554f6
#
_cell.length_a   1.000
_cell.length_b   1.000
_cell.length_c   1.000
_cell.angle_alpha   90.00
_cell.angle_beta   90.00
_cell.angle_gamma   90.00
#
_symmetry.space_group_name_H-M   'P 1'
#
loop_
_entity.id
_entity.type
_entity.pdbx_description
1 polymer ?
#
loop_
_entity_poly.entity_id
_entity_poly.type
_entity_poly.pdbx_seq_one_letter_code
_entity_poly.pdbx_strand_id
1 'polypeptide(L)'
;MKTTNTNKKKELFETILQLFFIFLIIGFCLKLLLPFFMPILWAVILSVVFYPLFNALQKILKGRKALASVVITILIIAVMVVPLIYFLKAATGNFLELKNSFEAGTLKVAPPGYNIKEWPVIGKPLYEFLLSMSTDLEQGVVKYQDQIKELSSKIMASILSSGAAFLQFILSIIIAGVLVVSPSGKSFFMKFLKKIAGSEAEQIMTISVSTIYQVVKGILGVAVIQTIIQAIGLFMADIPYAGILTLICLIFSILQIGPIIINIGVIIYLFSTGDSGYAIFWTVFFIISGLSDNVLKPLLLGKGALVPMLVIFLGVIGGFIMSGFIGLFVGPIVFSIGYKLFVAWIDDTSESEVEAVSPIDES
;
A
#
# COMPACT_ATOMS: atom_id res chain seq x y z
N MET A 1 -59.89 12.49 -32.03
CA MET A 1 -58.94 13.03 -31.02
C MET A 1 -58.48 12.04 -29.94
N LYS A 2 -59.02 10.80 -29.84
CA LYS A 2 -58.67 9.80 -28.83
C LYS A 2 -57.49 8.87 -29.22
N THR A 3 -57.20 8.70 -30.49
CA THR A 3 -56.18 7.75 -31.00
C THR A 3 -54.72 8.24 -30.87
N THR A 4 -54.49 9.56 -30.87
CA THR A 4 -53.16 10.16 -30.74
C THR A 4 -52.58 10.05 -29.32
N ASN A 5 -53.45 9.97 -28.30
CA ASN A 5 -53.00 9.93 -26.91
C ASN A 5 -52.59 8.50 -26.47
N THR A 6 -53.14 7.47 -27.12
CA THR A 6 -52.82 6.07 -26.82
C THR A 6 -51.47 5.67 -27.42
N ASN A 7 -51.13 6.17 -28.62
CA ASN A 7 -49.83 5.93 -29.22
C ASN A 7 -48.70 6.60 -28.44
N LYS A 8 -48.87 7.86 -28.00
CA LYS A 8 -47.86 8.54 -27.15
C LYS A 8 -47.62 7.81 -25.84
N LYS A 9 -48.66 7.25 -25.21
CA LYS A 9 -48.47 6.46 -23.98
C LYS A 9 -47.74 5.16 -24.22
N LYS A 10 -47.95 4.50 -25.38
CA LYS A 10 -47.26 3.28 -25.76
C LYS A 10 -45.79 3.55 -26.07
N GLU A 11 -45.49 4.59 -26.83
CA GLU A 11 -44.12 5.03 -27.12
C GLU A 11 -43.38 5.42 -25.82
N LEU A 12 -44.06 6.13 -24.91
CA LEU A 12 -43.48 6.48 -23.61
C LEU A 12 -43.15 5.23 -22.77
N PHE A 13 -44.06 4.25 -22.75
CA PHE A 13 -43.88 3.00 -22.05
C PHE A 13 -42.71 2.18 -22.64
N GLU A 14 -42.63 2.09 -23.97
CA GLU A 14 -41.54 1.41 -24.67
C GLU A 14 -40.20 2.10 -24.38
N THR A 15 -40.15 3.43 -24.37
CA THR A 15 -38.92 4.19 -24.05
C THR A 15 -38.51 3.99 -22.59
N ILE A 16 -39.43 4.00 -21.64
CA ILE A 16 -39.16 3.72 -20.23
C ILE A 16 -38.62 2.30 -20.07
N LEU A 17 -39.23 1.33 -20.74
CA LEU A 17 -38.81 -0.07 -20.68
C LEU A 17 -37.39 -0.25 -21.27
N GLN A 18 -37.09 0.39 -22.40
CA GLN A 18 -35.74 0.40 -23.01
C GLN A 18 -34.71 1.02 -22.06
N LEU A 19 -35.03 2.18 -21.48
CA LEU A 19 -34.15 2.83 -20.49
C LEU A 19 -33.92 1.94 -19.26
N PHE A 20 -34.96 1.29 -18.76
CA PHE A 20 -34.87 0.36 -17.63
C PHE A 20 -33.92 -0.80 -17.95
N PHE A 21 -34.03 -1.44 -19.12
CA PHE A 21 -33.12 -2.51 -19.52
C PHE A 21 -31.69 -2.02 -19.73
N ILE A 22 -31.49 -0.84 -20.29
CA ILE A 22 -30.16 -0.25 -20.45
C ILE A 22 -29.53 -0.01 -19.08
N PHE A 23 -30.26 0.60 -18.12
CA PHE A 23 -29.75 0.81 -16.78
C PHE A 23 -29.48 -0.50 -16.03
N LEU A 24 -30.31 -1.52 -16.23
CA LEU A 24 -30.11 -2.83 -15.64
C LEU A 24 -28.84 -3.50 -16.17
N ILE A 25 -28.61 -3.47 -17.49
CA ILE A 25 -27.40 -4.00 -18.13
C ILE A 25 -26.17 -3.24 -17.64
N ILE A 26 -26.21 -1.90 -17.66
CA ILE A 26 -25.09 -1.07 -17.16
C ILE A 26 -24.82 -1.37 -15.68
N GLY A 27 -25.85 -1.44 -14.84
CA GLY A 27 -25.71 -1.77 -13.43
C GLY A 27 -25.08 -3.15 -13.20
N PHE A 28 -25.48 -4.14 -14.00
CA PHE A 28 -24.90 -5.48 -13.95
C PHE A 28 -23.45 -5.49 -14.43
N CYS A 29 -23.12 -4.78 -15.52
CA CYS A 29 -21.75 -4.63 -15.99
C CYS A 29 -20.86 -3.94 -14.94
N LEU A 30 -21.35 -2.88 -14.30
CA LEU A 30 -20.63 -2.22 -13.22
C LEU A 30 -20.39 -3.16 -12.04
N LYS A 31 -21.40 -3.95 -11.64
CA LYS A 31 -21.27 -4.95 -10.58
C LYS A 31 -20.21 -6.02 -10.92
N LEU A 32 -20.13 -6.45 -12.17
CA LEU A 32 -19.11 -7.39 -12.66
C LEU A 32 -17.71 -6.76 -12.67
N LEU A 33 -17.61 -5.45 -12.89
CA LEU A 33 -16.33 -4.73 -12.89
C LEU A 33 -15.80 -4.42 -11.49
N LEU A 34 -16.65 -4.35 -10.47
CA LEU A 34 -16.27 -3.99 -9.10
C LEU A 34 -15.07 -4.79 -8.57
N PRO A 35 -14.99 -6.14 -8.70
CA PRO A 35 -13.83 -6.91 -8.23
C PRO A 35 -12.53 -6.56 -8.95
N PHE A 36 -12.61 -6.08 -10.19
CA PHE A 36 -11.46 -5.70 -11.02
C PHE A 36 -11.05 -4.24 -10.86
N PHE A 37 -11.88 -3.43 -10.21
CA PHE A 37 -11.61 -2.00 -10.05
C PHE A 37 -10.28 -1.74 -9.34
N MET A 38 -10.07 -2.41 -8.20
CA MET A 38 -8.81 -2.29 -7.45
C MET A 38 -7.59 -2.81 -8.23
N PRO A 39 -7.61 -4.01 -8.83
CA PRO A 39 -6.53 -4.47 -9.71
C PRO A 39 -6.22 -3.52 -10.87
N ILE A 40 -7.24 -2.96 -11.53
CA ILE A 40 -7.03 -2.02 -12.64
C ILE A 40 -6.41 -0.71 -12.15
N LEU A 41 -6.87 -0.19 -11.02
CA LEU A 41 -6.34 1.03 -10.43
C LEU A 41 -4.86 0.88 -10.05
N TRP A 42 -4.52 -0.24 -9.39
CA TRP A 42 -3.13 -0.60 -9.14
C TRP A 42 -2.32 -0.76 -10.43
N ALA A 43 -2.89 -1.40 -11.45
CA ALA A 43 -2.22 -1.59 -12.73
C ALA A 43 -1.87 -0.27 -13.41
N VAL A 44 -2.76 0.72 -13.35
CA VAL A 44 -2.49 2.08 -13.86
C VAL A 44 -1.33 2.72 -13.08
N ILE A 45 -1.36 2.69 -11.75
CA ILE A 45 -0.30 3.24 -10.91
C ILE A 45 1.03 2.55 -11.23
N LEU A 46 1.06 1.23 -11.22
CA LEU A 46 2.26 0.44 -11.49
C LEU A 46 2.78 0.64 -12.91
N SER A 47 1.90 0.82 -13.90
CA SER A 47 2.33 1.07 -15.30
C SER A 47 3.09 2.39 -15.42
N VAL A 48 2.68 3.42 -14.70
CA VAL A 48 3.40 4.71 -14.64
C VAL A 48 4.76 4.53 -13.97
N VAL A 49 4.80 3.82 -12.85
CA VAL A 49 6.02 3.59 -12.06
C VAL A 49 7.05 2.76 -12.82
N PHE A 50 6.60 1.72 -13.51
CA PHE A 50 7.48 0.81 -14.24
C PHE A 50 7.90 1.33 -15.61
N TYR A 51 7.26 2.39 -16.10
CA TYR A 51 7.55 2.95 -17.43
C TYR A 51 9.03 3.31 -17.66
N PRO A 52 9.76 3.99 -16.74
CA PRO A 52 11.18 4.25 -16.91
C PRO A 52 12.04 2.98 -16.95
N LEU A 53 11.73 1.99 -16.10
CA LEU A 53 12.43 0.70 -16.11
C LEU A 53 12.16 -0.08 -17.40
N PHE A 54 10.91 -0.05 -17.85
CA PHE A 54 10.52 -0.63 -19.15
C PHE A 54 11.30 0.01 -20.31
N ASN A 55 11.40 1.35 -20.35
CA ASN A 55 12.14 2.04 -21.40
C ASN A 55 13.63 1.71 -21.40
N ALA A 56 14.24 1.60 -20.21
CA ALA A 56 15.62 1.19 -20.08
C ALA A 56 15.83 -0.24 -20.62
N LEU A 57 14.95 -1.16 -20.21
CA LEU A 57 15.00 -2.55 -20.64
C LEU A 57 14.71 -2.72 -22.14
N GLN A 58 13.78 -1.94 -22.68
CA GLN A 58 13.47 -1.92 -24.11
C GLN A 58 14.69 -1.51 -24.94
N LYS A 59 15.48 -0.51 -24.48
CA LYS A 59 16.73 -0.11 -25.13
C LYS A 59 17.75 -1.25 -25.16
N ILE A 60 17.92 -1.96 -24.02
CA ILE A 60 18.81 -3.12 -23.92
C ILE A 60 18.36 -4.25 -24.85
N LEU A 61 17.04 -4.48 -24.95
CA LEU A 61 16.44 -5.53 -25.79
C LEU A 61 16.22 -5.10 -27.25
N LYS A 62 17.00 -4.12 -27.75
CA LYS A 62 16.98 -3.68 -29.15
C LYS A 62 15.58 -3.27 -29.65
N GLY A 63 14.78 -2.62 -28.79
CA GLY A 63 13.47 -2.10 -29.16
C GLY A 63 12.30 -3.09 -29.07
N ARG A 64 12.51 -4.33 -28.63
CA ARG A 64 11.47 -5.37 -28.52
C ARG A 64 10.55 -5.11 -27.32
N LYS A 65 9.49 -4.32 -27.54
CA LYS A 65 8.55 -3.86 -26.49
C LYS A 65 7.88 -5.02 -25.74
N ALA A 66 7.37 -6.02 -26.45
CA ALA A 66 6.68 -7.15 -25.82
C ALA A 66 7.61 -7.95 -24.91
N LEU A 67 8.85 -8.22 -25.35
CA LEU A 67 9.84 -8.90 -24.53
C LEU A 67 10.23 -8.09 -23.30
N ALA A 68 10.43 -6.77 -23.44
CA ALA A 68 10.76 -5.89 -22.34
C ALA A 68 9.66 -5.91 -21.27
N SER A 69 8.39 -5.89 -21.68
CA SER A 69 7.26 -5.98 -20.76
C SER A 69 7.20 -7.32 -20.04
N VAL A 70 7.29 -8.43 -20.76
CA VAL A 70 7.25 -9.77 -20.15
C VAL A 70 8.37 -9.93 -19.13
N VAL A 71 9.61 -9.55 -19.51
CA VAL A 71 10.76 -9.66 -18.62
C VAL A 71 10.59 -8.81 -17.36
N ILE A 72 10.15 -7.55 -17.48
CA ILE A 72 9.96 -6.69 -16.31
C ILE A 72 8.81 -7.20 -15.41
N THR A 73 7.72 -7.68 -16.01
CA THR A 73 6.59 -8.25 -15.27
C THR A 73 7.04 -9.49 -14.48
N ILE A 74 7.77 -10.41 -15.11
CA ILE A 74 8.30 -11.60 -14.43
C ILE A 74 9.29 -11.21 -13.34
N LEU A 75 10.18 -10.25 -13.60
CA LEU A 75 11.16 -9.78 -12.62
C LEU A 75 10.47 -9.22 -11.36
N ILE A 76 9.45 -8.39 -11.53
CA ILE A 76 8.72 -7.79 -10.41
C ILE A 76 7.96 -8.85 -9.63
N ILE A 77 7.28 -9.76 -10.33
CA ILE A 77 6.61 -10.90 -9.68
C ILE A 77 7.63 -11.75 -8.92
N ALA A 78 8.78 -12.05 -9.52
CA ALA A 78 9.83 -12.84 -8.86
C ALA A 78 10.38 -12.15 -7.61
N VAL A 79 10.66 -10.83 -7.67
CA VAL A 79 11.12 -10.03 -6.52
C VAL A 79 10.10 -10.07 -5.37
N MET A 80 8.80 -10.19 -5.66
CA MET A 80 7.77 -10.28 -4.63
C MET A 80 7.54 -11.71 -4.13
N VAL A 81 7.47 -12.66 -5.06
CA VAL A 81 7.08 -14.05 -4.75
C VAL A 81 8.22 -14.83 -4.11
N VAL A 82 9.46 -14.64 -4.59
CA VAL A 82 10.61 -15.40 -4.10
C VAL A 82 10.87 -15.18 -2.61
N PRO A 83 10.98 -13.94 -2.10
CA PRO A 83 11.13 -13.70 -0.66
C PRO A 83 9.95 -14.25 0.16
N LEU A 84 8.72 -14.12 -0.35
CA LEU A 84 7.53 -14.65 0.32
C LEU A 84 7.59 -16.18 0.46
N ILE A 85 8.01 -16.88 -0.59
CA ILE A 85 8.17 -18.36 -0.53
C ILE A 85 9.24 -18.74 0.51
N TYR A 86 10.37 -18.05 0.53
CA TYR A 86 11.41 -18.29 1.52
C TYR A 86 10.92 -18.02 2.94
N PHE A 87 10.20 -16.92 3.14
CA PHE A 87 9.58 -16.60 4.43
C PHE A 87 8.58 -17.67 4.88
N LEU A 88 7.69 -18.10 3.98
CA LEU A 88 6.71 -19.15 4.28
C LEU A 88 7.38 -20.49 4.59
N LYS A 89 8.42 -20.88 3.85
CA LYS A 89 9.20 -22.10 4.14
C LYS A 89 9.88 -22.03 5.50
N ALA A 90 10.52 -20.91 5.82
CA ALA A 90 11.15 -20.71 7.12
C ALA A 90 10.10 -20.74 8.26
N ALA A 91 8.98 -20.05 8.08
CA ALA A 91 7.90 -20.03 9.06
C ALA A 91 7.29 -21.41 9.29
N THR A 92 7.02 -22.17 8.21
CA THR A 92 6.47 -23.53 8.33
C THR A 92 7.48 -24.52 8.91
N GLY A 93 8.77 -24.44 8.53
CA GLY A 93 9.83 -25.26 9.11
C GLY A 93 9.97 -25.05 10.61
N ASN A 94 10.08 -23.81 11.03
CA ASN A 94 10.18 -23.45 12.45
C ASN A 94 8.91 -23.83 13.24
N PHE A 95 7.72 -23.70 12.62
CA PHE A 95 6.47 -24.10 13.26
C PHE A 95 6.38 -25.62 13.46
N LEU A 96 6.80 -26.42 12.47
CA LEU A 96 6.83 -27.88 12.59
C LEU A 96 7.85 -28.33 13.64
N GLU A 97 9.03 -27.71 13.69
CA GLU A 97 10.05 -27.98 14.69
C GLU A 97 9.56 -27.65 16.09
N LEU A 98 8.91 -26.48 16.23
CA LEU A 98 8.28 -26.05 17.49
C LEU A 98 7.18 -27.06 17.92
N LYS A 99 6.32 -27.47 17.01
CA LYS A 99 5.28 -28.48 17.25
C LYS A 99 5.87 -29.81 17.68
N ASN A 100 6.86 -30.31 16.96
CA ASN A 100 7.51 -31.58 17.27
C ASN A 100 8.23 -31.52 18.63
N SER A 101 8.89 -30.42 18.93
CA SER A 101 9.54 -30.21 20.23
C SER A 101 8.53 -30.10 21.38
N PHE A 102 7.36 -29.54 21.12
CA PHE A 102 6.25 -29.49 22.06
C PHE A 102 5.67 -30.89 22.32
N GLU A 103 5.34 -31.65 21.27
CA GLU A 103 4.80 -33.01 21.38
C GLU A 103 5.80 -34.00 22.01
N ALA A 104 7.11 -33.77 21.80
CA ALA A 104 8.17 -34.55 22.41
C ALA A 104 8.48 -34.15 23.86
N GLY A 105 7.84 -33.10 24.42
CA GLY A 105 8.14 -32.56 25.74
C GLY A 105 9.55 -31.98 25.89
N THR A 106 10.25 -31.76 24.76
CA THR A 106 11.65 -31.24 24.74
C THR A 106 11.72 -29.73 24.63
N LEU A 107 10.58 -29.06 24.42
CA LEU A 107 10.52 -27.61 24.32
C LEU A 107 10.82 -27.00 25.69
N LYS A 108 12.00 -26.40 25.83
CA LYS A 108 12.38 -25.64 27.02
C LYS A 108 12.25 -24.14 26.71
N VAL A 109 11.30 -23.51 27.37
CA VAL A 109 11.23 -22.03 27.37
C VAL A 109 12.16 -21.55 28.47
N ALA A 110 13.16 -20.75 28.13
CA ALA A 110 14.06 -20.17 29.13
C ALA A 110 13.25 -19.31 30.11
N PRO A 111 13.52 -19.40 31.42
CA PRO A 111 12.84 -18.57 32.42
C PRO A 111 13.09 -17.08 32.09
N PRO A 112 12.04 -16.25 32.19
CA PRO A 112 12.18 -14.83 31.89
C PRO A 112 13.16 -14.15 32.84
N GLY A 113 14.02 -13.29 32.32
CA GLY A 113 14.88 -12.45 33.16
C GLY A 113 14.07 -11.56 34.09
N TYR A 114 14.53 -11.40 35.33
CA TYR A 114 13.85 -10.58 36.37
C TYR A 114 13.55 -9.15 35.88
N ASN A 115 14.34 -8.61 34.99
CA ASN A 115 14.20 -7.26 34.42
C ASN A 115 12.90 -7.05 33.63
N ILE A 116 12.28 -8.11 33.06
CA ILE A 116 11.01 -8.02 32.35
C ILE A 116 9.87 -7.60 33.27
N LYS A 117 9.91 -7.99 34.53
CA LYS A 117 8.87 -7.67 35.54
C LYS A 117 8.77 -6.16 35.81
N GLU A 118 9.87 -5.43 35.63
CA GLU A 118 9.97 -3.98 35.90
C GLU A 118 9.54 -3.11 34.71
N TRP A 119 9.19 -3.70 33.57
CA TRP A 119 8.75 -2.94 32.40
C TRP A 119 7.44 -2.22 32.68
N PRO A 120 7.33 -0.92 32.32
CA PRO A 120 6.10 -0.19 32.51
C PRO A 120 4.97 -0.78 31.65
N VAL A 121 3.77 -0.90 32.23
CA VAL A 121 2.50 -1.34 31.61
C VAL A 121 2.43 -2.83 31.24
N ILE A 122 3.47 -3.41 30.61
CA ILE A 122 3.42 -4.77 30.03
C ILE A 122 4.25 -5.77 30.84
N GLY A 123 5.16 -5.30 31.71
CA GLY A 123 6.17 -6.13 32.35
C GLY A 123 5.60 -7.27 33.21
N LYS A 124 4.66 -6.98 34.11
CA LYS A 124 4.06 -8.01 34.98
C LYS A 124 3.29 -9.07 34.17
N PRO A 125 2.33 -8.71 33.28
CA PRO A 125 1.61 -9.73 32.51
C PRO A 125 2.53 -10.55 31.60
N LEU A 126 3.53 -9.92 30.97
CA LEU A 126 4.48 -10.62 30.12
C LEU A 126 5.39 -11.56 30.94
N TYR A 127 5.88 -11.12 32.10
CA TYR A 127 6.68 -11.94 32.98
C TYR A 127 5.90 -13.17 33.51
N GLU A 128 4.65 -12.99 33.94
CA GLU A 128 3.79 -14.08 34.39
C GLU A 128 3.48 -15.07 33.27
N PHE A 129 3.23 -14.55 32.06
CA PHE A 129 3.05 -15.38 30.88
C PHE A 129 4.29 -16.22 30.55
N LEU A 130 5.46 -15.58 30.46
CA LEU A 130 6.72 -16.28 30.16
C LEU A 130 7.13 -17.23 31.29
N LEU A 131 6.91 -16.86 32.54
CA LEU A 131 7.19 -17.72 33.67
C LEU A 131 6.29 -18.96 33.68
N SER A 132 5.00 -18.82 33.42
CA SER A 132 4.08 -19.96 33.32
C SER A 132 4.47 -20.91 32.19
N MET A 133 4.92 -20.36 31.04
CA MET A 133 5.41 -21.14 29.93
C MET A 133 6.76 -21.82 30.20
N SER A 134 7.62 -21.24 31.03
CA SER A 134 8.93 -21.81 31.36
C SER A 134 8.88 -22.87 32.48
N THR A 135 7.90 -22.77 33.37
CA THR A 135 7.78 -23.68 34.56
C THR A 135 7.01 -24.95 34.22
N ASP A 136 5.90 -24.80 33.51
CA ASP A 136 5.06 -25.91 33.03
C ASP A 136 4.36 -25.46 31.75
N LEU A 137 4.91 -25.90 30.63
CA LEU A 137 4.43 -25.49 29.30
C LEU A 137 3.00 -25.96 29.05
N GLU A 138 2.65 -27.15 29.56
CA GLU A 138 1.33 -27.74 29.36
C GLU A 138 0.28 -26.93 30.16
N GLN A 139 0.52 -26.63 31.41
CA GLN A 139 -0.37 -25.77 32.21
C GLN A 139 -0.41 -24.33 31.69
N GLY A 140 0.74 -23.79 31.25
CA GLY A 140 0.81 -22.47 30.64
C GLY A 140 -0.05 -22.36 29.39
N VAL A 141 0.01 -23.34 28.50
CA VAL A 141 -0.83 -23.38 27.29
C VAL A 141 -2.31 -23.51 27.63
N VAL A 142 -2.65 -24.38 28.60
CA VAL A 142 -4.04 -24.53 29.05
C VAL A 142 -4.58 -23.23 29.67
N LYS A 143 -3.79 -22.55 30.48
CA LYS A 143 -4.18 -21.27 31.11
C LYS A 143 -4.49 -20.17 30.08
N TYR A 144 -3.77 -20.12 28.95
CA TYR A 144 -3.92 -19.11 27.92
C TYR A 144 -4.57 -19.65 26.63
N GLN A 145 -5.21 -20.83 26.69
CA GLN A 145 -5.77 -21.53 25.54
C GLN A 145 -6.74 -20.65 24.73
N ASP A 146 -7.62 -19.91 25.39
CA ASP A 146 -8.60 -19.07 24.72
C ASP A 146 -7.95 -17.90 23.98
N GLN A 147 -6.96 -17.24 24.59
CA GLN A 147 -6.21 -16.16 23.96
C GLN A 147 -5.38 -16.66 22.77
N ILE A 148 -4.73 -17.82 22.92
CA ILE A 148 -3.96 -18.46 21.84
C ILE A 148 -4.88 -18.84 20.68
N LYS A 149 -6.06 -19.40 20.98
CA LYS A 149 -7.05 -19.77 19.97
C LYS A 149 -7.63 -18.55 19.27
N GLU A 150 -7.97 -17.49 19.99
CA GLU A 150 -8.44 -16.23 19.40
C GLU A 150 -7.36 -15.59 18.53
N LEU A 151 -6.12 -15.50 19.02
CA LEU A 151 -5.02 -14.94 18.28
C LEU A 151 -4.71 -15.77 17.01
N SER A 152 -4.66 -17.09 17.11
CA SER A 152 -4.41 -17.98 15.98
C SER A 152 -5.50 -17.88 14.92
N SER A 153 -6.78 -17.78 15.31
CA SER A 153 -7.89 -17.58 14.39
C SER A 153 -7.83 -16.22 13.67
N LYS A 154 -7.46 -15.16 14.40
CA LYS A 154 -7.25 -13.82 13.81
C LYS A 154 -6.07 -13.82 12.83
N ILE A 155 -4.97 -14.45 13.20
CA ILE A 155 -3.79 -14.59 12.32
C ILE A 155 -4.17 -15.39 11.06
N MET A 156 -4.87 -16.51 11.21
CA MET A 156 -5.30 -17.33 10.07
C MET A 156 -6.24 -16.56 9.14
N ALA A 157 -7.22 -15.85 9.69
CA ALA A 157 -8.11 -14.99 8.90
C ALA A 157 -7.34 -13.89 8.17
N SER A 158 -6.34 -13.29 8.82
CA SER A 158 -5.47 -12.27 8.21
C SER A 158 -4.61 -12.87 7.09
N ILE A 159 -4.07 -14.07 7.25
CA ILE A 159 -3.29 -14.76 6.22
C ILE A 159 -4.17 -15.06 5.00
N LEU A 160 -5.39 -15.58 5.20
CA LEU A 160 -6.32 -15.89 4.12
C LEU A 160 -6.75 -14.63 3.36
N SER A 161 -7.09 -13.55 4.06
CA SER A 161 -7.45 -12.28 3.43
C SER A 161 -6.26 -11.63 2.70
N SER A 162 -5.06 -11.73 3.28
CA SER A 162 -3.82 -11.25 2.64
C SER A 162 -3.48 -12.04 1.38
N GLY A 163 -3.76 -13.37 1.35
CA GLY A 163 -3.59 -14.19 0.17
C GLY A 163 -4.43 -13.73 -1.02
N ALA A 164 -5.70 -13.38 -0.78
CA ALA A 164 -6.56 -12.83 -1.82
C ALA A 164 -6.07 -11.46 -2.32
N ALA A 165 -5.66 -10.57 -1.41
CA ALA A 165 -5.09 -9.27 -1.76
C ALA A 165 -3.77 -9.43 -2.55
N PHE A 166 -2.94 -10.40 -2.18
CA PHE A 166 -1.70 -10.72 -2.90
C PHE A 166 -1.97 -11.20 -4.32
N LEU A 167 -2.95 -12.09 -4.54
CA LEU A 167 -3.36 -12.52 -5.88
C LEU A 167 -3.90 -11.34 -6.72
N GLN A 168 -4.70 -10.46 -6.12
CA GLN A 168 -5.15 -9.23 -6.78
C GLN A 168 -3.97 -8.33 -7.18
N PHE A 169 -2.94 -8.25 -6.34
CA PHE A 169 -1.77 -7.45 -6.64
C PHE A 169 -0.91 -8.07 -7.77
N ILE A 170 -0.76 -9.39 -7.81
CA ILE A 170 -0.12 -10.10 -8.95
C ILE A 170 -0.90 -9.83 -10.25
N LEU A 171 -2.23 -9.93 -10.21
CA LEU A 171 -3.07 -9.60 -11.35
C LEU A 171 -2.84 -8.15 -11.82
N SER A 172 -2.71 -7.22 -10.88
CA SER A 172 -2.40 -5.82 -11.18
C SER A 172 -1.05 -5.64 -11.87
N ILE A 173 -0.02 -6.39 -11.46
CA ILE A 173 1.30 -6.36 -12.10
C ILE A 173 1.21 -6.89 -13.54
N ILE A 174 0.46 -7.96 -13.76
CA ILE A 174 0.25 -8.52 -15.11
C ILE A 174 -0.46 -7.51 -16.01
N ILE A 175 -1.55 -6.91 -15.52
CA ILE A 175 -2.30 -5.89 -16.26
C ILE A 175 -1.40 -4.65 -16.52
N ALA A 176 -0.59 -4.23 -15.54
CA ALA A 176 0.36 -3.13 -15.71
C ALA A 176 1.38 -3.42 -16.82
N GLY A 177 1.91 -4.64 -16.87
CA GLY A 177 2.79 -5.08 -17.96
C GLY A 177 2.14 -4.94 -19.35
N VAL A 178 0.87 -5.31 -19.46
CA VAL A 178 0.11 -5.14 -20.73
C VAL A 178 -0.10 -3.65 -21.05
N LEU A 179 -0.45 -2.84 -20.04
CA LEU A 179 -0.69 -1.40 -20.21
C LEU A 179 0.56 -0.64 -20.67
N VAL A 180 1.74 -0.98 -20.12
CA VAL A 180 3.02 -0.33 -20.46
C VAL A 180 3.37 -0.50 -21.95
N VAL A 181 3.05 -1.64 -22.57
CA VAL A 181 3.31 -1.91 -24.01
C VAL A 181 2.25 -1.28 -24.90
N SER A 182 1.02 -1.17 -24.41
CA SER A 182 -0.13 -0.80 -25.22
C SER A 182 -0.20 0.72 -25.47
N PRO A 183 0.06 1.18 -26.70
CA PRO A 183 -0.16 2.59 -27.06
C PRO A 183 -1.65 2.96 -26.94
N SER A 184 -2.52 1.97 -27.11
CA SER A 184 -3.97 2.14 -27.07
C SER A 184 -4.49 2.54 -25.70
N GLY A 185 -3.86 2.06 -24.60
CA GLY A 185 -4.28 2.40 -23.25
C GLY A 185 -4.12 3.88 -22.94
N LYS A 186 -2.95 4.46 -23.23
CA LYS A 186 -2.69 5.89 -23.06
C LYS A 186 -3.60 6.74 -23.94
N SER A 187 -3.76 6.33 -25.22
CA SER A 187 -4.61 7.03 -26.18
C SER A 187 -6.08 6.97 -25.77
N PHE A 188 -6.57 5.81 -25.34
CA PHE A 188 -7.95 5.64 -24.84
C PHE A 188 -8.21 6.54 -23.62
N PHE A 189 -7.32 6.51 -22.64
CA PHE A 189 -7.45 7.32 -21.44
C PHE A 189 -7.40 8.83 -21.77
N MET A 190 -6.52 9.24 -22.66
CA MET A 190 -6.45 10.62 -23.13
C MET A 190 -7.72 11.05 -23.89
N LYS A 191 -8.27 10.18 -24.76
CA LYS A 191 -9.56 10.47 -25.45
C LYS A 191 -10.71 10.58 -24.45
N PHE A 192 -10.73 9.72 -23.45
CA PHE A 192 -11.71 9.77 -22.37
C PHE A 192 -11.60 11.08 -21.57
N LEU A 193 -10.38 11.46 -21.16
CA LEU A 193 -10.15 12.74 -20.49
C LEU A 193 -10.55 13.94 -21.34
N LYS A 194 -10.19 13.95 -22.64
CA LYS A 194 -10.57 15.03 -23.57
C LYS A 194 -12.09 15.16 -23.71
N LYS A 195 -12.82 14.05 -23.62
CA LYS A 195 -14.28 14.07 -23.69
C LYS A 195 -14.94 14.63 -22.40
N ILE A 196 -14.31 14.48 -21.24
CA ILE A 196 -14.84 14.94 -19.95
C ILE A 196 -14.33 16.35 -19.60
N ALA A 197 -13.04 16.61 -19.79
CA ALA A 197 -12.35 17.81 -19.30
C ALA A 197 -11.89 18.75 -20.43
N GLY A 198 -12.23 18.48 -21.67
CA GLY A 198 -11.94 19.35 -22.81
C GLY A 198 -10.46 19.71 -22.94
N SER A 199 -10.14 21.01 -22.90
CA SER A 199 -8.78 21.59 -22.97
C SER A 199 -7.90 21.18 -21.80
N GLU A 200 -8.48 20.98 -20.61
CA GLU A 200 -7.75 20.66 -19.38
C GLU A 200 -7.23 19.22 -19.32
N ALA A 201 -7.62 18.35 -20.25
CA ALA A 201 -7.29 16.93 -20.25
C ALA A 201 -5.78 16.65 -20.18
N GLU A 202 -4.96 17.43 -20.88
CA GLU A 202 -3.50 17.26 -20.90
C GLU A 202 -2.86 17.67 -19.59
N GLN A 203 -3.37 18.73 -18.96
CA GLN A 203 -2.93 19.19 -17.64
C GLN A 203 -3.30 18.17 -16.56
N ILE A 204 -4.53 17.67 -16.55
CA ILE A 204 -4.99 16.61 -15.64
C ILE A 204 -4.14 15.36 -15.76
N MET A 205 -3.83 14.93 -17.00
CA MET A 205 -2.96 13.78 -17.24
C MET A 205 -1.56 14.00 -16.67
N THR A 206 -0.98 15.18 -16.90
CA THR A 206 0.35 15.53 -16.41
C THR A 206 0.40 15.55 -14.89
N ILE A 207 -0.59 16.18 -14.25
CA ILE A 207 -0.71 16.21 -12.77
C ILE A 207 -0.85 14.78 -12.22
N SER A 208 -1.73 13.97 -12.80
CA SER A 208 -1.95 12.59 -12.36
C SER A 208 -0.66 11.76 -12.43
N VAL A 209 0.03 11.78 -13.57
CA VAL A 209 1.28 11.02 -13.77
C VAL A 209 2.38 11.53 -12.84
N SER A 210 2.56 12.84 -12.72
CA SER A 210 3.58 13.41 -11.84
C SER A 210 3.29 13.13 -10.37
N THR A 211 2.04 13.20 -9.93
CA THR A 211 1.63 12.88 -8.55
C THR A 211 1.87 11.40 -8.24
N ILE A 212 1.50 10.47 -9.12
CA ILE A 212 1.81 9.04 -8.96
C ILE A 212 3.32 8.86 -8.77
N TYR A 213 4.11 9.49 -9.65
CA TYR A 213 5.57 9.32 -9.62
C TYR A 213 6.18 9.86 -8.32
N GLN A 214 5.72 11.01 -7.85
CA GLN A 214 6.19 11.62 -6.61
C GLN A 214 5.82 10.79 -5.38
N VAL A 215 4.58 10.34 -5.30
CA VAL A 215 4.12 9.50 -4.18
C VAL A 215 4.91 8.20 -4.12
N VAL A 216 5.06 7.50 -5.25
CA VAL A 216 5.82 6.24 -5.28
C VAL A 216 7.29 6.47 -4.98
N LYS A 217 7.91 7.49 -5.57
CA LYS A 217 9.32 7.86 -5.30
C LYS A 217 9.51 8.21 -3.82
N GLY A 218 8.56 8.92 -3.23
CA GLY A 218 8.55 9.23 -1.80
C GLY A 218 8.48 7.97 -0.94
N ILE A 219 7.54 7.08 -1.21
CA ILE A 219 7.36 5.82 -0.48
C ILE A 219 8.60 4.92 -0.61
N LEU A 220 9.13 4.71 -1.81
CA LEU A 220 10.33 3.92 -2.02
C LEU A 220 11.56 4.56 -1.38
N GLY A 221 11.69 5.89 -1.48
CA GLY A 221 12.76 6.64 -0.82
C GLY A 221 12.75 6.47 0.69
N VAL A 222 11.57 6.60 1.32
CA VAL A 222 11.39 6.34 2.75
C VAL A 222 11.77 4.90 3.08
N ALA A 223 11.28 3.92 2.32
CA ALA A 223 11.55 2.50 2.57
C ALA A 223 13.05 2.20 2.53
N VAL A 224 13.78 2.75 1.56
CA VAL A 224 15.24 2.56 1.45
C VAL A 224 15.97 3.22 2.62
N ILE A 225 15.69 4.49 2.92
CA ILE A 225 16.34 5.23 4.02
C ILE A 225 16.07 4.53 5.35
N GLN A 226 14.83 4.17 5.62
CA GLN A 226 14.43 3.47 6.84
C GLN A 226 15.12 2.12 6.97
N THR A 227 15.22 1.37 5.86
CA THR A 227 15.93 0.08 5.83
C THR A 227 17.41 0.26 6.11
N ILE A 228 18.04 1.30 5.60
CA ILE A 228 19.48 1.58 5.88
C ILE A 228 19.66 1.88 7.37
N ILE A 229 18.82 2.74 7.96
CA ILE A 229 18.87 3.06 9.39
C ILE A 229 18.69 1.78 10.22
N GLN A 230 17.70 0.95 9.84
CA GLN A 230 17.41 -0.31 10.51
C GLN A 230 18.56 -1.30 10.39
N ALA A 231 19.17 -1.40 9.21
CA ALA A 231 20.35 -2.25 8.98
C ALA A 231 21.51 -1.86 9.89
N ILE A 232 21.83 -0.56 9.97
CA ILE A 232 22.88 -0.05 10.87
C ILE A 232 22.62 -0.53 12.30
N GLY A 233 21.39 -0.36 12.81
CA GLY A 233 21.03 -0.83 14.15
C GLY A 233 21.17 -2.34 14.31
N LEU A 234 20.65 -3.13 13.38
CA LEU A 234 20.69 -4.60 13.45
C LEU A 234 22.12 -5.15 13.43
N PHE A 235 22.99 -4.59 12.57
CA PHE A 235 24.38 -5.02 12.49
C PHE A 235 25.22 -4.54 13.68
N MET A 236 25.03 -3.29 14.13
CA MET A 236 25.77 -2.75 15.28
C MET A 236 25.33 -3.34 16.62
N ALA A 237 24.09 -3.79 16.71
CA ALA A 237 23.56 -4.48 17.90
C ALA A 237 23.84 -6.00 17.88
N ASP A 238 24.68 -6.50 16.96
CA ASP A 238 25.02 -7.91 16.79
C ASP A 238 23.79 -8.84 16.81
N ILE A 239 22.70 -8.39 16.16
CA ILE A 239 21.46 -9.19 16.10
C ILE A 239 21.69 -10.37 15.14
N PRO A 240 21.38 -11.60 15.57
CA PRO A 240 21.51 -12.76 14.70
C PRO A 240 20.60 -12.61 13.46
N TYR A 241 21.11 -13.06 12.32
CA TYR A 241 20.41 -12.95 11.03
C TYR A 241 20.10 -11.51 10.59
N ALA A 242 20.87 -10.50 11.02
CA ALA A 242 20.68 -9.08 10.71
C ALA A 242 20.44 -8.82 9.20
N GLY A 243 21.16 -9.51 8.30
CA GLY A 243 20.97 -9.36 6.85
C GLY A 243 19.58 -9.80 6.37
N ILE A 244 19.05 -10.91 6.88
CA ILE A 244 17.70 -11.39 6.55
C ILE A 244 16.65 -10.45 7.13
N LEU A 245 16.82 -10.02 8.38
CA LEU A 245 15.92 -9.06 9.03
C LEU A 245 15.89 -7.73 8.29
N THR A 246 17.04 -7.27 7.78
CA THR A 246 17.11 -6.07 6.93
C THR A 246 16.30 -6.22 5.64
N LEU A 247 16.41 -7.37 4.97
CA LEU A 247 15.61 -7.66 3.77
C LEU A 247 14.10 -7.67 4.06
N ILE A 248 13.71 -8.31 5.16
CA ILE A 248 12.30 -8.34 5.61
C ILE A 248 11.84 -6.92 5.95
N CYS A 249 12.70 -6.12 6.60
CA CYS A 249 12.42 -4.72 6.90
C CYS A 249 12.17 -3.89 5.62
N LEU A 250 12.97 -4.08 4.57
CA LEU A 250 12.77 -3.43 3.27
C LEU A 250 11.40 -3.78 2.69
N ILE A 251 11.04 -5.05 2.68
CA ILE A 251 9.74 -5.51 2.17
C ILE A 251 8.60 -4.91 2.99
N PHE A 252 8.68 -4.93 4.31
CA PHE A 252 7.65 -4.37 5.19
C PHE A 252 7.53 -2.85 5.05
N SER A 253 8.64 -2.16 4.84
CA SER A 253 8.64 -0.71 4.59
C SER A 253 8.00 -0.37 3.24
N ILE A 254 8.27 -1.15 2.19
CA ILE A 254 7.60 -0.99 0.87
C ILE A 254 6.09 -1.28 0.99
N LEU A 255 5.71 -2.30 1.74
CA LEU A 255 4.30 -2.65 2.01
C LEU A 255 3.62 -1.69 3.01
N GLN A 256 4.33 -0.68 3.51
CA GLN A 256 3.84 0.30 4.49
C GLN A 256 3.42 -0.30 5.84
N ILE A 257 3.85 -1.52 6.15
CA ILE A 257 3.68 -2.15 7.47
C ILE A 257 4.66 -1.54 8.47
N GLY A 258 5.82 -1.10 7.95
CA GLY A 258 6.91 -0.56 8.77
C GLY A 258 7.70 -1.65 9.52
N PRO A 259 8.78 -1.27 10.22
CA PRO A 259 9.66 -2.22 10.90
C PRO A 259 9.15 -2.65 12.28
N ILE A 260 7.97 -2.21 12.73
CA ILE A 260 7.49 -2.38 14.09
C ILE A 260 7.47 -3.85 14.54
N ILE A 261 7.07 -4.78 13.67
CA ILE A 261 7.00 -6.21 13.97
C ILE A 261 8.42 -6.76 14.22
N ILE A 262 9.38 -6.35 13.41
CA ILE A 262 10.79 -6.74 13.54
C ILE A 262 11.36 -6.14 14.82
N ASN A 263 11.10 -4.87 15.09
CA ASN A 263 11.59 -4.16 16.26
C ASN A 263 11.11 -4.81 17.57
N ILE A 264 9.85 -5.24 17.63
CA ILE A 264 9.35 -5.97 18.81
C ILE A 264 10.17 -7.24 19.05
N GLY A 265 10.40 -8.05 18.01
CA GLY A 265 11.21 -9.27 18.13
C GLY A 265 12.66 -8.98 18.53
N VAL A 266 13.27 -7.95 17.96
CA VAL A 266 14.64 -7.52 18.27
C VAL A 266 14.74 -7.02 19.72
N ILE A 267 13.79 -6.21 20.18
CA ILE A 267 13.76 -5.71 21.57
C ILE A 267 13.64 -6.86 22.54
N ILE A 268 12.75 -7.81 22.30
CA ILE A 268 12.62 -9.01 23.17
C ILE A 268 13.94 -9.78 23.21
N TYR A 269 14.60 -9.98 22.06
CA TYR A 269 15.89 -10.65 21.99
C TYR A 269 16.96 -9.91 22.80
N LEU A 270 17.10 -8.60 22.63
CA LEU A 270 18.09 -7.78 23.33
C LEU A 270 17.96 -7.87 24.87
N PHE A 271 16.72 -7.82 25.38
CA PHE A 271 16.50 -7.96 26.81
C PHE A 271 16.66 -9.39 27.32
N SER A 272 16.57 -10.40 26.45
CA SER A 272 16.77 -11.79 26.84
C SER A 272 18.26 -12.19 26.91
N THR A 273 19.12 -11.54 26.13
CA THR A 273 20.52 -11.97 25.94
C THR A 273 21.55 -10.95 26.38
N GLY A 274 21.19 -9.66 26.50
CA GLY A 274 22.10 -8.57 26.74
C GLY A 274 22.06 -7.98 28.14
N ASP A 275 23.05 -7.14 28.45
CA ASP A 275 22.99 -6.26 29.63
C ASP A 275 21.87 -5.23 29.47
N SER A 276 21.20 -4.89 30.58
CA SER A 276 20.05 -4.00 30.59
C SER A 276 20.35 -2.63 29.99
N GLY A 277 21.53 -2.07 30.23
CA GLY A 277 21.95 -0.78 29.66
C GLY A 277 22.07 -0.84 28.13
N TYR A 278 22.68 -1.91 27.62
CA TYR A 278 22.82 -2.17 26.18
C TYR A 278 21.44 -2.36 25.51
N ALA A 279 20.58 -3.16 26.15
CA ALA A 279 19.22 -3.40 25.64
C ALA A 279 18.38 -2.12 25.60
N ILE A 280 18.46 -1.27 26.62
CA ILE A 280 17.73 0.01 26.66
C ILE A 280 18.23 0.94 25.55
N PHE A 281 19.55 1.09 25.35
CA PHE A 281 20.11 1.93 24.30
C PHE A 281 19.59 1.55 22.92
N TRP A 282 19.68 0.27 22.56
CA TRP A 282 19.21 -0.22 21.26
C TRP A 282 17.69 -0.18 21.13
N THR A 283 16.94 -0.38 22.22
CA THR A 283 15.48 -0.22 22.21
C THR A 283 15.08 1.20 21.83
N VAL A 284 15.72 2.22 22.41
CA VAL A 284 15.47 3.61 22.05
C VAL A 284 15.81 3.87 20.58
N PHE A 285 16.94 3.33 20.10
CA PHE A 285 17.30 3.42 18.69
C PHE A 285 16.23 2.80 17.76
N PHE A 286 15.77 1.59 18.04
CA PHE A 286 14.78 0.90 17.21
C PHE A 286 13.39 1.56 17.28
N ILE A 287 13.01 2.17 18.40
CA ILE A 287 11.80 2.98 18.50
C ILE A 287 11.92 4.23 17.60
N ILE A 288 13.03 4.98 17.69
CA ILE A 288 13.26 6.17 16.86
C ILE A 288 13.32 5.78 15.38
N SER A 289 14.03 4.70 15.03
CA SER A 289 14.07 4.17 13.68
C SER A 289 12.68 3.77 13.17
N GLY A 290 11.86 3.14 14.01
CA GLY A 290 10.50 2.76 13.68
C GLY A 290 9.56 3.95 13.44
N LEU A 291 9.78 5.07 14.17
CA LEU A 291 8.99 6.28 14.03
C LEU A 291 9.50 7.22 12.94
N SER A 292 10.69 6.97 12.38
CA SER A 292 11.33 7.84 11.38
C SER A 292 10.50 8.00 10.11
N ASP A 293 9.67 7.03 9.75
CA ASP A 293 8.79 7.08 8.59
C ASP A 293 7.76 8.21 8.68
N ASN A 294 7.28 8.55 9.88
CA ASN A 294 6.34 9.64 10.11
C ASN A 294 6.93 11.03 9.78
N VAL A 295 8.25 11.15 9.85
CA VAL A 295 8.99 12.37 9.49
C VAL A 295 9.46 12.33 8.05
N LEU A 296 9.98 11.17 7.60
CA LEU A 296 10.54 11.01 6.26
C LEU A 296 9.46 11.08 5.17
N LYS A 297 8.25 10.54 5.42
CA LYS A 297 7.14 10.57 4.45
C LYS A 297 6.79 12.00 4.02
N PRO A 298 6.46 12.95 4.92
CA PRO A 298 6.19 14.33 4.52
C PRO A 298 7.35 15.00 3.79
N LEU A 299 8.59 14.78 4.27
CA LEU A 299 9.78 15.40 3.69
C LEU A 299 10.06 14.95 2.25
N LEU A 300 9.83 13.67 1.93
CA LEU A 300 10.10 13.12 0.60
C LEU A 300 8.94 13.28 -0.36
N LEU A 301 7.70 13.22 0.12
CA LEU A 301 6.49 13.41 -0.70
C LEU A 301 6.31 14.85 -1.17
N GLY A 302 6.76 15.85 -0.37
CA GLY A 302 6.56 17.27 -0.67
C GLY A 302 7.53 17.88 -1.70
N LYS A 303 8.63 17.17 -2.05
CA LYS A 303 9.65 17.73 -2.96
C LYS A 303 9.26 17.60 -4.42
N GLY A 304 9.14 18.73 -5.13
CA GLY A 304 8.89 18.79 -6.59
C GLY A 304 7.43 18.59 -6.98
N ALA A 305 6.49 18.76 -6.08
CA ALA A 305 5.06 18.66 -6.34
C ALA A 305 4.55 19.86 -7.15
N LEU A 306 3.66 19.59 -8.12
CA LEU A 306 2.95 20.62 -8.92
C LEU A 306 1.80 21.28 -8.15
N VAL A 307 1.55 20.82 -6.93
CA VAL A 307 0.51 21.30 -6.03
C VAL A 307 1.09 21.51 -4.61
N PRO A 308 0.47 22.34 -3.76
CA PRO A 308 0.93 22.52 -2.40
C PRO A 308 1.05 21.20 -1.62
N MET A 309 2.11 21.09 -0.82
CA MET A 309 2.39 19.88 -0.02
C MET A 309 1.20 19.47 0.86
N LEU A 310 0.47 20.46 1.41
CA LEU A 310 -0.72 20.22 2.24
C LEU A 310 -1.79 19.41 1.50
N VAL A 311 -2.00 19.70 0.21
CA VAL A 311 -2.96 19.00 -0.66
C VAL A 311 -2.59 17.50 -0.79
N ILE A 312 -1.30 17.25 -1.04
CA ILE A 312 -0.79 15.87 -1.12
C ILE A 312 -0.94 15.17 0.22
N PHE A 313 -0.58 15.83 1.31
CA PHE A 313 -0.64 15.28 2.67
C PHE A 313 -2.07 14.93 3.09
N LEU A 314 -3.03 15.84 2.87
CA LEU A 314 -4.44 15.58 3.12
C LEU A 314 -4.98 14.46 2.23
N GLY A 315 -4.54 14.41 0.97
CA GLY A 315 -4.85 13.31 0.06
C GLY A 315 -4.34 11.96 0.55
N VAL A 316 -3.11 11.90 1.05
CA VAL A 316 -2.52 10.67 1.62
C VAL A 316 -3.32 10.19 2.83
N ILE A 317 -3.56 11.08 3.81
CA ILE A 317 -4.27 10.72 5.03
C ILE A 317 -5.74 10.37 4.74
N GLY A 318 -6.45 11.24 4.02
CA GLY A 318 -7.86 11.01 3.70
C GLY A 318 -8.05 9.78 2.83
N GLY A 319 -7.18 9.57 1.85
CA GLY A 319 -7.17 8.38 1.00
C GLY A 319 -6.93 7.10 1.82
N PHE A 320 -5.96 7.11 2.72
CA PHE A 320 -5.68 5.96 3.59
C PHE A 320 -6.87 5.61 4.49
N ILE A 321 -7.51 6.61 5.09
CA ILE A 321 -8.68 6.40 5.94
C ILE A 321 -9.85 5.80 5.14
N MET A 322 -10.07 6.27 3.90
CA MET A 322 -11.20 5.84 3.07
C MET A 322 -10.97 4.48 2.40
N SER A 323 -9.77 4.21 1.93
CA SER A 323 -9.49 3.08 1.03
C SER A 323 -8.21 2.30 1.39
N GLY A 324 -7.68 2.48 2.60
CA GLY A 324 -6.49 1.80 3.07
C GLY A 324 -5.26 2.10 2.20
N PHE A 325 -4.45 1.06 1.98
CA PHE A 325 -3.16 1.21 1.29
C PHE A 325 -3.26 1.81 -0.12
N ILE A 326 -4.29 1.46 -0.90
CA ILE A 326 -4.48 2.05 -2.23
C ILE A 326 -4.82 3.54 -2.15
N GLY A 327 -5.51 3.95 -1.09
CA GLY A 327 -5.86 5.34 -0.85
C GLY A 327 -4.64 6.26 -0.67
N LEU A 328 -3.49 5.71 -0.22
CA LEU A 328 -2.22 6.46 -0.15
C LEU A 328 -1.79 7.01 -1.52
N PHE A 329 -2.16 6.34 -2.61
CA PHE A 329 -1.82 6.73 -3.98
C PHE A 329 -2.96 7.51 -4.64
N VAL A 330 -4.18 7.01 -4.51
CA VAL A 330 -5.36 7.60 -5.17
C VAL A 330 -5.76 8.91 -4.52
N GLY A 331 -5.69 9.00 -3.19
CA GLY A 331 -6.03 10.20 -2.45
C GLY A 331 -5.27 11.44 -2.90
N PRO A 332 -3.93 11.43 -2.93
CA PRO A 332 -3.15 12.56 -3.44
C PRO A 332 -3.48 12.92 -4.88
N ILE A 333 -3.74 11.94 -5.75
CA ILE A 333 -4.09 12.18 -7.15
C ILE A 333 -5.41 12.94 -7.23
N VAL A 334 -6.45 12.42 -6.55
CA VAL A 334 -7.79 13.03 -6.56
C VAL A 334 -7.75 14.43 -5.96
N PHE A 335 -7.07 14.61 -4.81
CA PHE A 335 -6.94 15.92 -4.18
C PHE A 335 -6.14 16.90 -5.04
N SER A 336 -5.06 16.45 -5.72
CA SER A 336 -4.26 17.30 -6.60
C SER A 336 -5.05 17.76 -7.81
N ILE A 337 -5.85 16.89 -8.42
CA ILE A 337 -6.72 17.22 -9.54
C ILE A 337 -7.80 18.18 -9.06
N GLY A 338 -8.49 17.85 -7.96
CA GLY A 338 -9.52 18.71 -7.37
C GLY A 338 -9.03 20.10 -7.03
N TYR A 339 -7.84 20.20 -6.42
CA TYR A 339 -7.21 21.48 -6.11
C TYR A 339 -6.94 22.30 -7.38
N LYS A 340 -6.38 21.70 -8.42
CA LYS A 340 -6.09 22.38 -9.69
C LYS A 340 -7.36 22.85 -10.42
N LEU A 341 -8.38 22.00 -10.45
CA LEU A 341 -9.68 22.38 -11.02
C LEU A 341 -10.33 23.53 -10.22
N PHE A 342 -10.19 23.52 -8.90
CA PHE A 342 -10.71 24.57 -8.04
C PHE A 342 -9.98 25.91 -8.27
N VAL A 343 -8.64 25.87 -8.38
CA VAL A 343 -7.85 27.06 -8.69
C VAL A 343 -8.19 27.61 -10.08
N ALA A 344 -8.26 26.76 -11.10
CA ALA A 344 -8.62 27.16 -12.44
C ALA A 344 -10.02 27.80 -12.51
N TRP A 345 -10.98 27.27 -11.73
CA TRP A 345 -12.31 27.86 -11.65
C TRP A 345 -12.33 29.25 -10.98
N ILE A 346 -11.50 29.47 -9.96
CA ILE A 346 -11.36 30.79 -9.32
C ILE A 346 -10.72 31.79 -10.28
N ASP A 347 -9.66 31.38 -10.98
CA ASP A 347 -8.91 32.24 -11.89
C ASP A 347 -9.79 32.65 -13.09
N ASP A 348 -10.59 31.75 -13.66
CA ASP A 348 -11.53 32.02 -14.74
C ASP A 348 -12.63 33.02 -14.33
N THR A 349 -13.07 32.94 -13.06
CA THR A 349 -14.03 33.91 -12.51
C THR A 349 -13.42 35.30 -12.38
N SER A 350 -12.12 35.40 -12.07
CA SER A 350 -11.42 36.68 -11.91
C SER A 350 -11.19 37.38 -13.26
N GLU A 351 -10.90 36.64 -14.32
CA GLU A 351 -10.78 37.19 -15.68
C GLU A 351 -12.11 37.73 -16.21
N SER A 352 -13.22 37.02 -15.93
CA SER A 352 -14.56 37.45 -16.33
C SER A 352 -15.03 38.72 -15.62
N GLU A 353 -14.64 38.92 -14.34
CA GLU A 353 -14.94 40.13 -13.59
C GLU A 353 -14.10 41.34 -14.03
N VAL A 354 -12.85 41.11 -14.43
CA VAL A 354 -11.95 42.18 -14.93
C VAL A 354 -12.40 42.66 -16.31
N GLU A 355 -12.86 41.77 -17.19
CA GLU A 355 -13.42 42.15 -18.51
C GLU A 355 -14.75 42.90 -18.39
N ALA A 356 -15.57 42.59 -17.35
CA ALA A 356 -16.82 43.30 -17.10
C ALA A 356 -16.66 44.72 -16.53
N VAL A 357 -15.49 45.06 -16.03
CA VAL A 357 -15.17 46.37 -15.37
C VAL A 357 -14.33 47.27 -16.28
N SER A 358 -13.98 46.90 -17.52
CA SER A 358 -13.30 47.79 -18.44
C SER A 358 -14.20 48.98 -18.79
N PRO A 359 -13.73 50.22 -18.60
CA PRO A 359 -14.57 51.43 -18.76
C PRO A 359 -15.00 51.59 -20.22
N ILE A 360 -16.28 51.92 -20.36
CA ILE A 360 -16.83 52.47 -21.58
C ILE A 360 -15.95 53.64 -22.00
N ASP A 361 -15.32 53.55 -23.13
CA ASP A 361 -14.57 54.59 -23.81
C ASP A 361 -15.39 55.90 -23.86
N GLU A 362 -14.90 56.93 -23.18
CA GLU A 362 -15.39 58.30 -23.36
C GLU A 362 -14.95 58.78 -24.77
N SER A 363 -15.93 58.79 -25.70
CA SER A 363 -15.83 59.53 -26.93
C SER A 363 -16.48 60.88 -26.80
#